data_f8c9d100ea4a97cda7caddc54f63fe47
#
_entry.id   f8c9d100ea4a97cda7caddc54f63fe47
#
_cell.length_a   1.000
_cell.length_b   1.000
_cell.length_c   1.000
_cell.angle_alpha   90.00
_cell.angle_beta   90.00
_cell.angle_gamma   90.00
#
_symmetry.space_group_name_H-M   'P 1'
#
loop_
_entity.id
_entity.type
_entity.pdbx_description
1 polymer ?
#
loop_
_entity_poly.entity_id
_entity_poly.type
_entity_poly.pdbx_seq_one_letter_code
_entity_poly.pdbx_strand_id
1 'polypeptide(L)'
;MRRGDFPPMCDNAAPRAVTVGRNTRAEAEAAVRACRYHPLGNRSNAGVRGEWGEFKNYRDYMDAVNNELVIVPMIETNQSLENLDAIASVPGVDVLLIGPSDLSIELGVPLDYQCDIYQRALDKIAAAAAKHGIAAGMYFIPPGMDPNFYAQKGFKFFTMPWGPWATAGIQNALAGIER
;
A
#
# COMPACT_ATOMS: atom_id res chain seq x y z
N MET A 1 15.42 -21.52 -1.30
CA MET A 1 14.87 -20.25 -0.83
C MET A 1 13.55 -20.05 -1.53
N ARG A 2 12.42 -20.19 -0.83
CA ARG A 2 11.08 -20.08 -1.43
C ARG A 2 10.67 -18.60 -1.46
N ARG A 3 9.80 -18.21 -2.41
CA ARG A 3 9.32 -16.81 -2.61
C ARG A 3 8.68 -16.17 -1.37
N GLY A 4 8.50 -16.91 -0.27
CA GLY A 4 7.91 -16.45 1.00
C GLY A 4 8.90 -16.13 2.11
N ASP A 5 10.21 -16.30 1.89
CA ASP A 5 11.21 -16.20 2.97
C ASP A 5 11.88 -14.82 3.09
N PHE A 6 11.48 -13.84 2.25
CA PHE A 6 11.99 -12.49 2.39
C PHE A 6 11.14 -11.70 3.39
N PRO A 7 11.77 -11.03 4.37
CA PRO A 7 11.06 -10.02 5.15
C PRO A 7 10.49 -8.97 4.18
N PRO A 8 9.33 -8.37 4.49
CA PRO A 8 8.76 -7.33 3.63
C PRO A 8 9.82 -6.26 3.39
N MET A 9 10.24 -6.11 2.14
CA MET A 9 11.12 -5.01 1.75
C MET A 9 10.30 -3.74 1.85
N CYS A 10 10.75 -2.81 2.70
CA CYS A 10 10.23 -1.45 2.69
C CYS A 10 10.64 -0.83 1.35
N ASP A 11 9.67 -0.60 0.47
CA ASP A 11 9.91 0.15 -0.75
C ASP A 11 10.26 1.59 -0.36
N ASN A 12 11.41 2.10 -0.82
CA ASN A 12 12.01 3.35 -0.35
C ASN A 12 11.26 4.62 -0.82
N ALA A 13 10.10 4.47 -1.48
CA ALA A 13 9.37 5.59 -2.06
C ALA A 13 8.58 6.43 -1.04
N ALA A 14 8.30 5.88 0.15
CA ALA A 14 7.70 6.62 1.25
C ALA A 14 8.26 6.07 2.57
N PRO A 15 9.14 6.81 3.26
CA PRO A 15 9.84 6.31 4.45
C PRO A 15 8.92 5.91 5.62
N ARG A 16 7.64 6.26 5.55
CA ARG A 16 6.64 6.03 6.58
C ARG A 16 5.53 5.04 6.17
N ALA A 17 5.59 4.44 4.99
CA ALA A 17 4.63 3.43 4.55
C ALA A 17 5.34 2.16 4.06
N VAL A 18 4.79 1.00 4.41
CA VAL A 18 5.28 -0.32 3.98
C VAL A 18 4.17 -1.01 3.23
N THR A 19 4.38 -1.23 1.93
CA THR A 19 3.45 -1.96 1.07
C THR A 19 3.88 -3.41 0.93
N VAL A 20 2.97 -4.35 1.12
CA VAL A 20 3.25 -5.79 1.06
C VAL A 20 2.06 -6.54 0.45
N GLY A 21 2.30 -7.39 -0.55
CA GLY A 21 1.30 -8.34 -1.05
C GLY A 21 0.97 -9.35 0.05
N ARG A 22 -0.28 -9.45 0.48
CA ARG A 22 -0.73 -10.37 1.52
C ARG A 22 -2.09 -10.98 1.19
N ASN A 23 -2.16 -12.29 1.35
CA ASN A 23 -3.34 -13.07 0.98
C ASN A 23 -4.09 -13.59 2.20
N THR A 24 -3.46 -13.60 3.37
CA THR A 24 -4.01 -14.19 4.58
C THR A 24 -3.80 -13.29 5.80
N ARG A 25 -4.62 -13.53 6.84
CA ARG A 25 -4.45 -12.89 8.15
C ARG A 25 -3.06 -13.12 8.72
N ALA A 26 -2.57 -14.38 8.68
CA ALA A 26 -1.27 -14.73 9.24
C ALA A 26 -0.11 -13.99 8.58
N GLU A 27 -0.18 -13.79 7.25
CA GLU A 27 0.82 -13.01 6.51
C GLU A 27 0.73 -11.51 6.87
N ALA A 28 -0.47 -10.97 7.04
CA ALA A 28 -0.65 -9.58 7.49
C ALA A 28 -0.10 -9.37 8.91
N GLU A 29 -0.37 -10.29 9.84
CA GLU A 29 0.21 -10.27 11.19
C GLU A 29 1.74 -10.37 11.17
N ALA A 30 2.30 -11.22 10.32
CA ALA A 30 3.74 -11.33 10.16
C ALA A 30 4.36 -10.03 9.61
N ALA A 31 3.68 -9.36 8.66
CA ALA A 31 4.10 -8.07 8.14
C ALA A 31 4.10 -6.98 9.21
N VAL A 32 3.03 -6.87 9.99
CA VAL A 32 2.95 -5.93 11.12
C VAL A 32 4.10 -6.16 12.10
N ARG A 33 4.33 -7.42 12.52
CA ARG A 33 5.42 -7.76 13.44
C ARG A 33 6.80 -7.42 12.88
N ALA A 34 7.03 -7.67 11.59
CA ALA A 34 8.31 -7.38 10.95
C ALA A 34 8.60 -5.88 10.83
N CYS A 35 7.57 -5.03 10.81
CA CYS A 35 7.69 -3.60 10.62
C CYS A 35 7.77 -2.80 11.92
N ARG A 36 7.31 -3.34 13.06
CA ARG A 36 7.27 -2.68 14.36
C ARG A 36 8.44 -3.11 15.24
N TYR A 37 8.98 -2.20 16.02
CA TYR A 37 9.95 -2.50 17.09
C TYR A 37 9.25 -3.12 18.31
N HIS A 38 10.03 -3.82 19.14
CA HIS A 38 9.55 -4.33 20.41
C HIS A 38 8.95 -3.22 21.30
N PRO A 39 7.82 -3.43 21.99
CA PRO A 39 7.12 -4.72 22.17
C PRO A 39 6.09 -5.06 21.09
N LEU A 40 5.83 -4.17 20.11
CA LEU A 40 4.78 -4.34 19.10
C LEU A 40 5.18 -5.31 17.98
N GLY A 41 6.47 -5.55 17.79
CA GLY A 41 6.99 -6.43 16.75
C GLY A 41 8.43 -6.87 17.02
N ASN A 42 9.09 -7.30 15.94
CA ASN A 42 10.44 -7.85 15.96
C ASN A 42 11.35 -7.21 14.89
N ARG A 43 11.04 -5.97 14.48
CA ARG A 43 11.88 -5.21 13.54
C ARG A 43 13.31 -5.12 14.07
N SER A 44 14.29 -5.47 13.22
CA SER A 44 15.69 -5.37 13.58
C SER A 44 16.18 -3.91 13.59
N ASN A 45 17.20 -3.65 14.41
CA ASN A 45 17.86 -2.36 14.45
C ASN A 45 18.81 -2.20 13.25
N ALA A 46 18.59 -1.15 12.46
CA ALA A 46 19.49 -0.73 11.37
C ALA A 46 20.02 0.71 11.58
N GLY A 47 20.00 1.21 12.82
CA GLY A 47 20.37 2.58 13.17
C GLY A 47 19.23 3.58 12.99
N VAL A 48 19.43 4.80 13.50
CA VAL A 48 18.51 5.94 13.28
C VAL A 48 18.67 6.40 11.83
N ARG A 49 17.54 6.57 11.14
CA ARG A 49 17.52 7.08 9.78
C ARG A 49 17.01 8.52 9.78
N GLY A 50 17.74 9.40 9.07
CA GLY A 50 17.49 10.83 9.06
C GLY A 50 16.12 11.26 8.54
N GLU A 51 15.45 10.42 7.75
CA GLU A 51 14.09 10.68 7.27
C GLU A 51 13.02 10.76 8.40
N TRP A 52 13.36 10.26 9.58
CA TRP A 52 12.48 10.34 10.77
C TRP A 52 12.76 11.57 11.64
N GLY A 53 13.81 12.35 11.31
CA GLY A 53 14.26 13.49 12.10
C GLY A 53 15.33 13.15 13.13
N GLU A 54 15.57 14.10 14.04
CA GLU A 54 16.54 13.95 15.12
C GLU A 54 15.86 13.49 16.42
N PHE A 55 16.51 12.57 17.13
CA PHE A 55 16.01 12.01 18.38
C PHE A 55 17.05 12.11 19.47
N LYS A 56 16.62 12.39 20.70
CA LYS A 56 17.49 12.49 21.88
C LYS A 56 18.12 11.15 22.25
N ASN A 57 17.38 10.07 22.01
CA ASN A 57 17.80 8.71 22.30
C ASN A 57 17.11 7.72 21.33
N TYR A 58 17.61 6.49 21.33
CA TYR A 58 17.12 5.47 20.41
C TYR A 58 15.70 5.00 20.73
N ARG A 59 15.26 5.10 22.00
CA ARG A 59 13.92 4.72 22.41
C ARG A 59 12.86 5.63 21.79
N ASP A 60 13.08 6.94 21.83
CA ASP A 60 12.19 7.94 21.22
C ASP A 60 12.04 7.69 19.71
N TYR A 61 13.15 7.32 19.04
CA TYR A 61 13.13 6.95 17.63
C TYR A 61 12.25 5.70 17.37
N MET A 62 12.43 4.64 18.17
CA MET A 62 11.65 3.41 18.03
C MET A 62 10.15 3.65 18.26
N ASP A 63 9.81 4.46 19.25
CA ASP A 63 8.44 4.81 19.58
C ASP A 63 7.81 5.66 18.47
N ALA A 64 8.53 6.61 17.89
CA ALA A 64 8.08 7.39 16.73
C ALA A 64 7.81 6.48 15.53
N VAL A 65 8.75 5.59 15.19
CA VAL A 65 8.56 4.62 14.09
C VAL A 65 7.35 3.71 14.35
N ASN A 66 7.18 3.21 15.57
CA ASN A 66 6.06 2.36 15.92
C ASN A 66 4.71 3.09 15.80
N ASN A 67 4.68 4.39 16.07
CA ASN A 67 3.45 5.19 16.05
C ASN A 67 3.10 5.72 14.65
N GLU A 68 4.11 6.07 13.86
CA GLU A 68 3.90 6.79 12.60
C GLU A 68 3.99 5.91 11.35
N LEU A 69 4.57 4.70 11.43
CA LEU A 69 4.69 3.83 10.26
C LEU A 69 3.32 3.32 9.83
N VAL A 70 2.97 3.55 8.57
CA VAL A 70 1.73 3.09 7.94
C VAL A 70 1.95 1.72 7.32
N ILE A 71 1.13 0.73 7.66
CA ILE A 71 1.22 -0.64 7.13
C ILE A 71 0.07 -0.90 6.16
N VAL A 72 0.46 -1.26 4.94
CA VAL A 72 -0.41 -1.23 3.75
C VAL A 72 -0.41 -2.59 3.05
N PRO A 73 -1.22 -3.58 3.47
CA PRO A 73 -1.46 -4.78 2.69
C PRO A 73 -2.01 -4.48 1.29
N MET A 74 -1.38 -5.08 0.25
CA MET A 74 -1.87 -4.98 -1.12
C MET A 74 -2.85 -6.12 -1.40
N ILE A 75 -4.00 -5.76 -1.93
CA ILE A 75 -5.12 -6.64 -2.28
C ILE A 75 -5.16 -6.74 -3.80
N GLU A 76 -4.70 -7.88 -4.33
CA GLU A 76 -4.49 -8.05 -5.76
C GLU A 76 -4.73 -9.49 -6.25
N THR A 77 -5.22 -10.38 -5.36
CA THR A 77 -5.50 -11.78 -5.66
C THR A 77 -6.89 -12.19 -5.21
N ASN A 78 -7.46 -13.24 -5.81
CA ASN A 78 -8.73 -13.83 -5.36
C ASN A 78 -8.64 -14.26 -3.90
N GLN A 79 -7.53 -14.85 -3.47
CA GLN A 79 -7.31 -15.26 -2.08
C GLN A 79 -7.35 -14.07 -1.11
N SER A 80 -6.73 -12.93 -1.48
CA SER A 80 -6.81 -11.72 -0.66
C SER A 80 -8.22 -11.15 -0.57
N LEU A 81 -9.01 -11.21 -1.67
CA LEU A 81 -10.41 -10.81 -1.70
C LEU A 81 -11.31 -11.70 -0.83
N GLU A 82 -11.02 -12.99 -0.75
CA GLU A 82 -11.74 -13.91 0.13
C GLU A 82 -11.44 -13.66 1.60
N ASN A 83 -10.21 -13.22 1.90
CA ASN A 83 -9.72 -12.99 3.26
C ASN A 83 -9.76 -11.51 3.70
N LEU A 84 -10.44 -10.62 2.98
CA LEU A 84 -10.46 -9.17 3.25
C LEU A 84 -10.73 -8.82 4.72
N ASP A 85 -11.76 -9.40 5.27
CA ASP A 85 -12.19 -9.14 6.65
C ASP A 85 -11.13 -9.60 7.67
N ALA A 86 -10.53 -10.74 7.41
CA ALA A 86 -9.47 -11.31 8.25
C ALA A 86 -8.18 -10.46 8.19
N ILE A 87 -7.81 -9.97 7.01
CA ILE A 87 -6.65 -9.08 6.81
C ILE A 87 -6.91 -7.73 7.45
N ALA A 88 -8.07 -7.11 7.16
CA ALA A 88 -8.44 -5.79 7.67
C ALA A 88 -8.57 -5.75 9.20
N SER A 89 -8.90 -6.87 9.84
CA SER A 89 -9.04 -6.97 11.29
C SER A 89 -7.71 -7.10 12.04
N VAL A 90 -6.58 -7.21 11.34
CA VAL A 90 -5.26 -7.32 11.99
C VAL A 90 -4.86 -6.00 12.64
N PRO A 91 -4.62 -5.96 13.97
CA PRO A 91 -4.16 -4.75 14.63
C PRO A 91 -2.84 -4.24 14.04
N GLY A 92 -2.81 -2.96 13.66
CA GLY A 92 -1.64 -2.34 13.05
C GLY A 92 -1.62 -2.35 11.52
N VAL A 93 -2.66 -2.90 10.87
CA VAL A 93 -2.97 -2.63 9.46
C VAL A 93 -3.70 -1.30 9.38
N ASP A 94 -3.27 -0.41 8.50
CA ASP A 94 -3.78 0.95 8.36
C ASP A 94 -4.55 1.18 7.06
N VAL A 95 -4.18 0.46 5.99
CA VAL A 95 -4.75 0.64 4.64
C VAL A 95 -4.90 -0.71 3.95
N LEU A 96 -6.00 -0.94 3.24
CA LEU A 96 -6.11 -1.98 2.19
C LEU A 96 -5.82 -1.32 0.85
N LEU A 97 -4.69 -1.62 0.22
CA LEU A 97 -4.26 -1.02 -1.05
C LEU A 97 -4.58 -1.96 -2.21
N ILE A 98 -5.24 -1.44 -3.23
CA ILE A 98 -5.51 -2.21 -4.44
C ILE A 98 -4.31 -2.12 -5.37
N GLY A 99 -3.85 -3.28 -5.91
CA GLY A 99 -3.00 -3.40 -7.08
C GLY A 99 -3.86 -3.52 -8.33
N PRO A 100 -4.17 -2.42 -9.07
CA PRO A 100 -5.23 -2.45 -10.07
C PRO A 100 -5.00 -3.44 -11.20
N SER A 101 -3.77 -3.50 -11.73
CA SER A 101 -3.44 -4.40 -12.84
C SER A 101 -3.57 -5.85 -12.44
N ASP A 102 -2.90 -6.25 -11.35
CA ASP A 102 -2.86 -7.64 -10.91
C ASP A 102 -4.23 -8.12 -10.46
N LEU A 103 -4.99 -7.26 -9.74
CA LEU A 103 -6.36 -7.58 -9.36
C LEU A 103 -7.26 -7.81 -10.58
N SER A 104 -7.17 -6.98 -11.63
CA SER A 104 -7.96 -7.14 -12.84
C SER A 104 -7.63 -8.44 -13.60
N ILE A 105 -6.34 -8.79 -13.66
CA ILE A 105 -5.85 -10.03 -14.28
C ILE A 105 -6.35 -11.24 -13.48
N GLU A 106 -6.22 -11.23 -12.18
CA GLU A 106 -6.64 -12.30 -11.29
C GLU A 106 -8.15 -12.54 -11.32
N LEU A 107 -8.94 -11.48 -11.55
CA LEU A 107 -10.40 -11.55 -11.75
C LEU A 107 -10.80 -12.03 -13.15
N GLY A 108 -9.84 -12.27 -14.06
CA GLY A 108 -10.11 -12.69 -15.44
C GLY A 108 -10.60 -11.56 -16.35
N VAL A 109 -10.41 -10.32 -15.97
CA VAL A 109 -10.80 -9.11 -16.72
C VAL A 109 -9.61 -8.16 -16.89
N PRO A 110 -8.51 -8.59 -17.56
CA PRO A 110 -7.25 -7.87 -17.57
C PRO A 110 -7.42 -6.43 -18.08
N LEU A 111 -7.07 -5.47 -17.23
CA LEU A 111 -7.11 -4.02 -17.46
C LEU A 111 -8.50 -3.43 -17.80
N ASP A 112 -9.57 -4.22 -17.70
CA ASP A 112 -10.94 -3.72 -17.81
C ASP A 112 -11.45 -3.25 -16.44
N TYR A 113 -11.05 -2.03 -16.09
CA TYR A 113 -11.36 -1.42 -14.81
C TYR A 113 -12.80 -0.95 -14.66
N GLN A 114 -13.59 -0.93 -15.75
CA GLN A 114 -14.96 -0.44 -15.74
C GLN A 114 -16.00 -1.58 -15.65
N CYS A 115 -15.57 -2.82 -15.85
CA CYS A 115 -16.50 -3.95 -15.81
C CYS A 115 -17.05 -4.20 -14.39
N ASP A 116 -18.24 -4.76 -14.34
CA ASP A 116 -18.96 -5.04 -13.08
C ASP A 116 -18.18 -5.92 -12.10
N ILE A 117 -17.38 -6.88 -12.61
CA ILE A 117 -16.63 -7.80 -11.77
C ILE A 117 -15.58 -7.00 -10.98
N TYR A 118 -14.81 -6.16 -11.66
CA TYR A 118 -13.80 -5.31 -11.04
C TYR A 118 -14.45 -4.31 -10.08
N GLN A 119 -15.53 -3.65 -10.51
CA GLN A 119 -16.24 -2.68 -9.68
C GLN A 119 -16.80 -3.27 -8.38
N ARG A 120 -17.34 -4.48 -8.42
CA ARG A 120 -17.78 -5.20 -7.22
C ARG A 120 -16.62 -5.55 -6.28
N ALA A 121 -15.44 -5.84 -6.82
CA ALA A 121 -14.24 -6.05 -5.99
C ALA A 121 -13.83 -4.75 -5.26
N LEU A 122 -13.85 -3.60 -5.95
CA LEU A 122 -13.61 -2.30 -5.31
C LEU A 122 -14.58 -2.04 -4.15
N ASP A 123 -15.87 -2.28 -4.38
CA ASP A 123 -16.91 -2.07 -3.35
C ASP A 123 -16.71 -2.97 -2.13
N LYS A 124 -16.32 -4.23 -2.34
CA LYS A 124 -15.97 -5.16 -1.25
C LYS A 124 -14.79 -4.66 -0.42
N ILE A 125 -13.72 -4.17 -1.08
CA ILE A 125 -12.52 -3.69 -0.40
C ILE A 125 -12.83 -2.42 0.39
N ALA A 126 -13.56 -1.47 -0.21
CA ALA A 126 -13.98 -0.25 0.48
C ALA A 126 -14.86 -0.55 1.71
N ALA A 127 -15.79 -1.49 1.56
CA ALA A 127 -16.67 -1.90 2.67
C ALA A 127 -15.88 -2.58 3.80
N ALA A 128 -14.93 -3.47 3.48
CA ALA A 128 -14.09 -4.12 4.49
C ALA A 128 -13.23 -3.11 5.24
N ALA A 129 -12.61 -2.18 4.52
CA ALA A 129 -11.81 -1.10 5.13
C ALA A 129 -12.67 -0.23 6.07
N ALA A 130 -13.84 0.20 5.62
CA ALA A 130 -14.78 1.00 6.42
C ALA A 130 -15.25 0.26 7.68
N LYS A 131 -15.58 -1.03 7.57
CA LYS A 131 -16.00 -1.90 8.69
C LYS A 131 -14.95 -1.96 9.80
N HIS A 132 -13.67 -1.98 9.45
CA HIS A 132 -12.57 -2.07 10.41
C HIS A 132 -11.95 -0.70 10.76
N GLY A 133 -12.51 0.41 10.26
CA GLY A 133 -12.05 1.77 10.57
C GLY A 133 -10.69 2.13 9.96
N ILE A 134 -10.25 1.40 8.92
CA ILE A 134 -9.01 1.64 8.18
C ILE A 134 -9.29 2.26 6.81
N ALA A 135 -8.27 2.71 6.10
CA ALA A 135 -8.44 3.31 4.79
C ALA A 135 -8.48 2.25 3.66
N ALA A 136 -9.28 2.48 2.64
CA ALA A 136 -9.11 1.86 1.33
C ALA A 136 -8.19 2.73 0.46
N GLY A 137 -7.32 2.13 -0.35
CA GLY A 137 -6.37 2.84 -1.18
C GLY A 137 -6.20 2.27 -2.58
N MET A 138 -5.69 3.11 -3.48
CA MET A 138 -5.35 2.77 -4.87
C MET A 138 -3.86 2.96 -5.10
N TYR A 139 -3.17 1.93 -5.64
CA TYR A 139 -1.75 2.03 -5.97
C TYR A 139 -1.48 3.01 -7.11
N PHE A 140 -2.37 3.10 -8.07
CA PHE A 140 -2.43 4.16 -9.07
C PHE A 140 -3.88 4.33 -9.55
N ILE A 141 -4.19 5.49 -10.09
CA ILE A 141 -5.47 5.70 -10.78
C ILE A 141 -5.33 5.16 -12.21
N PRO A 142 -6.16 4.18 -12.64
CA PRO A 142 -6.10 3.66 -13.99
C PRO A 142 -6.27 4.76 -15.05
N PRO A 143 -5.57 4.65 -16.19
CA PRO A 143 -5.67 5.64 -17.26
C PRO A 143 -7.12 5.90 -17.69
N GLY A 144 -7.48 7.16 -17.82
CA GLY A 144 -8.83 7.58 -18.23
C GLY A 144 -9.90 7.54 -17.14
N MET A 145 -9.55 7.14 -15.91
CA MET A 145 -10.46 7.16 -14.77
C MET A 145 -10.34 8.46 -13.97
N ASP A 146 -11.47 8.97 -13.48
CA ASP A 146 -11.49 10.12 -12.60
C ASP A 146 -11.11 9.73 -11.16
N PRO A 147 -10.13 10.38 -10.53
CA PRO A 147 -9.81 10.19 -9.12
C PRO A 147 -11.01 10.38 -8.17
N ASN A 148 -11.90 11.32 -8.50
CA ASN A 148 -13.08 11.58 -7.69
C ASN A 148 -14.05 10.39 -7.64
N PHE A 149 -14.09 9.58 -8.68
CA PHE A 149 -14.89 8.35 -8.69
C PHE A 149 -14.47 7.40 -7.54
N TYR A 150 -13.17 7.22 -7.32
CA TYR A 150 -12.66 6.39 -6.23
C TYR A 150 -12.86 7.06 -4.87
N ALA A 151 -12.67 8.37 -4.77
CA ALA A 151 -12.93 9.11 -3.53
C ALA A 151 -14.41 8.98 -3.09
N GLN A 152 -15.36 9.06 -4.03
CA GLN A 152 -16.78 8.87 -3.78
C GLN A 152 -17.13 7.43 -3.35
N LYS A 153 -16.37 6.42 -3.80
CA LYS A 153 -16.46 5.03 -3.32
C LYS A 153 -15.86 4.82 -1.92
N GLY A 154 -15.26 5.85 -1.31
CA GLY A 154 -14.70 5.79 0.03
C GLY A 154 -13.18 5.52 0.08
N PHE A 155 -12.49 5.54 -1.05
CA PHE A 155 -11.02 5.45 -1.09
C PHE A 155 -10.40 6.75 -0.58
N LYS A 156 -9.40 6.63 0.32
CA LYS A 156 -8.77 7.78 1.00
C LYS A 156 -7.25 7.80 0.87
N PHE A 157 -6.65 6.71 0.40
CA PHE A 157 -5.20 6.59 0.26
C PHE A 157 -4.86 6.36 -1.21
N PHE A 158 -4.02 7.22 -1.79
CA PHE A 158 -3.63 7.16 -3.20
C PHE A 158 -2.12 7.27 -3.30
N THR A 159 -1.48 6.33 -3.97
CA THR A 159 -0.10 6.47 -4.39
C THR A 159 -0.05 6.92 -5.85
N MET A 160 0.95 7.71 -6.18
CA MET A 160 1.07 8.29 -7.53
C MET A 160 2.47 7.98 -8.09
N PRO A 161 2.56 7.37 -9.30
CA PRO A 161 3.84 7.12 -9.95
C PRO A 161 4.45 8.45 -10.41
N TRP A 162 5.46 8.94 -9.72
CA TRP A 162 6.13 10.20 -10.06
C TRP A 162 6.93 10.14 -11.37
N GLY A 163 7.44 8.94 -11.74
CA GLY A 163 8.29 8.75 -12.91
C GLY A 163 7.69 9.26 -14.23
N PRO A 164 6.47 8.88 -14.62
CA PRO A 164 5.81 9.41 -15.82
C PRO A 164 5.65 10.92 -15.80
N TRP A 165 5.36 11.52 -14.66
CA TRP A 165 5.21 12.97 -14.52
C TRP A 165 6.55 13.70 -14.61
N ALA A 166 7.59 13.15 -13.99
CA ALA A 166 8.94 13.68 -14.13
C ALA A 166 9.41 13.62 -15.59
N THR A 167 9.19 12.48 -16.26
CA THR A 167 9.54 12.31 -17.68
C THR A 167 8.80 13.31 -18.56
N ALA A 168 7.50 13.46 -18.39
CA ALA A 168 6.71 14.44 -19.12
C ALA A 168 7.18 15.88 -18.87
N GLY A 169 7.49 16.22 -17.62
CA GLY A 169 8.02 17.52 -17.24
C GLY A 169 9.36 17.81 -17.92
N ILE A 170 10.27 16.84 -17.93
CA ILE A 170 11.58 16.95 -18.61
C ILE A 170 11.38 17.08 -20.12
N GLN A 171 10.53 16.28 -20.75
CA GLN A 171 10.24 16.36 -22.17
C GLN A 171 9.66 17.71 -22.56
N ASN A 172 8.70 18.24 -21.78
CA ASN A 172 8.12 19.56 -22.01
C ASN A 172 9.17 20.68 -21.87
N ALA A 173 10.06 20.60 -20.88
CA ALA A 173 11.14 21.58 -20.69
C ALA A 173 12.16 21.56 -21.86
N LEU A 174 12.37 20.41 -22.49
CA LEU A 174 13.28 20.25 -23.61
C LEU A 174 12.63 20.49 -24.99
N ALA A 175 11.30 20.60 -25.06
CA ALA A 175 10.57 20.71 -26.32
C ALA A 175 10.90 21.97 -27.14
N GLY A 176 11.44 23.03 -26.51
CA GLY A 176 11.87 24.25 -27.17
C GLY A 176 13.33 24.27 -27.62
N ILE A 177 14.07 23.17 -27.42
CA ILE A 177 15.47 23.08 -27.84
C ILE A 177 15.54 22.48 -29.24
N GLU A 178 15.90 23.29 -30.21
CA GLU A 178 16.19 22.83 -31.58
C GLU A 178 17.51 22.06 -31.58
N ARG A 179 17.50 20.83 -32.15
CA ARG A 179 18.68 19.96 -32.28
C ARG A 179 19.15 19.91 -33.72
#